data_cb781749faf7db91d60cc6053aee9d77
#
_entry.id   cb781749faf7db91d60cc6053aee9d77
#
_cell.length_a   1.000
_cell.length_b   1.000
_cell.length_c   1.000
_cell.angle_alpha   90.00
_cell.angle_beta   90.00
_cell.angle_gamma   90.00
#
_symmetry.space_group_name_H-M   'P 1'
#
loop_
_entity.id
_entity.type
_entity.pdbx_description
1 polymer ?
#
loop_
_entity_poly.entity_id
_entity_poly.type
_entity_poly.pdbx_seq_one_letter_code
_entity_poly.pdbx_strand_id
1 'polypeptide(L)'
;VGSEMCIRDRNSRERITEVSLVKNTNNIRIVVAQVNQHPDQPVTRALKKENLKYTIYDENGYMNYDNSLLPDNMLTYKPFATEQEYITSRAFTQDTDSEYPAAIAELSVGRLMKDKKPELNITNTETGEQLIKNLDMIKYLNMLKQEHYKDMELQEYLDREDRYSMIFFVDENMALIKSVIQINGWVIQLNDFEL
;
A
#
# COMPACT_ATOMS: atom_id res chain seq x y z
N VAL A 1 -17.49 -9.69 -1.61
CA VAL A 1 -18.38 -10.77 -1.13
C VAL A 1 -19.35 -10.12 -0.16
N GLY A 2 -20.61 -9.88 -0.62
CA GLY A 2 -21.66 -9.36 0.25
C GLY A 2 -22.09 -10.43 1.25
N SER A 3 -22.30 -10.06 2.51
CA SER A 3 -22.98 -10.91 3.47
C SER A 3 -24.44 -10.48 3.60
N GLU A 4 -25.35 -11.42 3.48
CA GLU A 4 -26.77 -11.21 3.70
C GLU A 4 -27.08 -11.44 5.18
N MET A 5 -27.77 -10.48 5.79
CA MET A 5 -28.27 -10.60 7.16
C MET A 5 -29.78 -10.65 7.16
N CYS A 6 -30.34 -11.78 7.59
CA CYS A 6 -31.79 -11.93 7.76
C CYS A 6 -32.21 -11.46 9.14
N ILE A 7 -33.04 -10.40 9.20
CA ILE A 7 -33.67 -9.95 10.44
C ILE A 7 -35.08 -10.53 10.49
N ARG A 8 -35.31 -11.44 11.44
CA ARG A 8 -36.68 -11.96 11.72
C ARG A 8 -37.42 -10.99 12.65
N ASP A 9 -38.43 -10.32 12.13
CA ASP A 9 -39.36 -9.57 12.95
C ASP A 9 -40.44 -10.51 13.55
N ARG A 10 -40.82 -10.32 14.81
CA ARG A 10 -41.71 -11.20 15.57
C ARG A 10 -43.15 -11.26 15.05
N ASN A 11 -43.51 -10.45 14.06
CA ASN A 11 -44.86 -10.41 13.49
C ASN A 11 -44.85 -10.99 12.05
N SER A 12 -44.69 -12.31 11.97
CA SER A 12 -45.12 -13.23 10.89
C SER A 12 -45.01 -12.81 9.40
N ARG A 13 -44.16 -11.88 9.04
CA ARG A 13 -43.73 -11.68 7.64
C ARG A 13 -42.20 -11.66 7.60
N GLU A 14 -41.61 -12.68 7.03
CA GLU A 14 -40.17 -12.69 6.73
C GLU A 14 -39.87 -11.52 5.75
N ARG A 15 -39.18 -10.50 6.25
CA ARG A 15 -38.62 -9.46 5.42
C ARG A 15 -37.16 -9.80 5.23
N ILE A 16 -36.78 -10.13 4.03
CA ILE A 16 -35.37 -10.21 3.60
C ILE A 16 -34.95 -8.77 3.35
N THR A 17 -33.98 -8.30 4.11
CA THR A 17 -33.33 -7.01 3.86
C THR A 17 -31.91 -7.29 3.39
N GLU A 18 -31.61 -6.92 2.15
CA GLU A 18 -30.25 -6.94 1.65
C GLU A 18 -29.49 -5.73 2.21
N VAL A 19 -28.38 -5.99 2.87
CA VAL A 19 -27.47 -4.96 3.37
C VAL A 19 -26.15 -5.12 2.66
N SER A 20 -25.78 -4.14 1.86
CA SER A 20 -24.46 -4.06 1.25
C SER A 20 -23.45 -3.61 2.30
N LEU A 21 -22.46 -4.45 2.58
CA LEU A 21 -21.36 -4.10 3.46
C LEU A 21 -20.18 -3.57 2.64
N VAL A 22 -19.68 -2.43 3.05
CA VAL A 22 -18.43 -1.86 2.50
C VAL A 22 -17.29 -2.20 3.46
N LYS A 23 -16.18 -2.61 2.92
CA LYS A 23 -14.99 -2.90 3.71
C LYS A 23 -14.36 -1.60 4.22
N ASN A 24 -14.14 -1.51 5.52
CA ASN A 24 -13.68 -0.29 6.18
C ASN A 24 -12.19 -0.33 6.53
N THR A 25 -11.45 -1.32 6.03
CA THR A 25 -10.00 -1.45 6.22
C THR A 25 -9.31 -1.90 4.95
N ASN A 26 -8.10 -1.42 4.73
CA ASN A 26 -7.23 -1.84 3.65
C ASN A 26 -5.90 -2.35 4.23
N ASN A 27 -5.35 -3.40 3.63
CA ASN A 27 -4.05 -3.93 3.98
C ASN A 27 -3.02 -3.42 2.97
N ILE A 28 -1.96 -2.81 3.49
CA ILE A 28 -0.88 -2.25 2.69
C ILE A 28 0.39 -3.03 2.99
N ARG A 29 0.91 -3.70 1.98
CA ARG A 29 2.23 -4.34 2.03
C ARG A 29 3.24 -3.42 1.37
N ILE A 30 4.27 -3.02 2.09
CA ILE A 30 5.35 -2.19 1.61
C ILE A 30 6.62 -3.02 1.60
N VAL A 31 7.28 -3.08 0.46
CA VAL A 31 8.54 -3.79 0.26
C VAL A 31 9.59 -2.78 -0.15
N VAL A 32 10.67 -2.68 0.58
CA VAL A 32 11.89 -1.97 0.17
C VAL A 32 12.92 -3.02 -0.20
N ALA A 33 13.31 -3.07 -1.47
CA ALA A 33 14.27 -4.05 -1.98
C ALA A 33 15.56 -3.35 -2.41
N GLN A 34 16.70 -3.88 -2.01
CA GLN A 34 18.00 -3.32 -2.37
C GLN A 34 18.56 -4.03 -3.60
N VAL A 35 18.93 -3.24 -4.60
CA VAL A 35 19.57 -3.70 -5.83
C VAL A 35 21.01 -3.19 -5.85
N ASN A 36 21.96 -4.08 -6.07
CA ASN A 36 23.32 -3.66 -6.33
C ASN A 36 23.49 -3.38 -7.84
N GLN A 37 23.50 -2.11 -8.21
CA GLN A 37 23.69 -1.68 -9.59
C GLN A 37 25.15 -1.80 -10.05
N HIS A 38 26.08 -1.85 -9.09
CA HIS A 38 27.52 -1.94 -9.33
C HIS A 38 28.10 -3.17 -8.62
N PRO A 39 27.94 -4.39 -9.18
CA PRO A 39 28.36 -5.64 -8.54
C PRO A 39 29.83 -5.69 -8.14
N ASP A 40 30.67 -4.91 -8.83
CA ASP A 40 32.12 -4.81 -8.56
C ASP A 40 32.44 -3.88 -7.37
N GLN A 41 31.43 -3.17 -6.82
CA GLN A 41 31.59 -2.30 -5.67
C GLN A 41 30.98 -2.93 -4.43
N PRO A 42 31.59 -2.77 -3.25
CA PRO A 42 31.00 -3.27 -2.03
C PRO A 42 29.71 -2.50 -1.72
N VAL A 43 28.68 -3.21 -1.25
CA VAL A 43 27.46 -2.58 -0.71
C VAL A 43 27.87 -1.78 0.53
N THR A 44 27.75 -0.47 0.44
CA THR A 44 28.18 0.45 1.51
C THR A 44 27.19 0.50 2.66
N ARG A 45 25.89 0.27 2.36
CA ARG A 45 24.80 0.27 3.32
C ARG A 45 23.88 -0.92 3.06
N ALA A 46 24.06 -1.99 3.84
CA ALA A 46 23.16 -3.14 3.74
C ALA A 46 21.76 -2.79 4.28
N LEU A 47 20.74 -3.16 3.52
CA LEU A 47 19.35 -3.02 3.93
C LEU A 47 19.07 -3.84 5.18
N LYS A 48 18.55 -3.19 6.23
CA LYS A 48 18.10 -3.82 7.47
C LYS A 48 16.70 -3.29 7.82
N LYS A 49 15.77 -4.19 8.09
CA LYS A 49 14.39 -3.81 8.45
C LYS A 49 14.32 -2.91 9.68
N GLU A 50 15.23 -3.09 10.63
CA GLU A 50 15.31 -2.31 11.88
C GLU A 50 15.65 -0.85 11.64
N ASN A 51 16.30 -0.56 10.51
CA ASN A 51 16.71 0.79 10.12
C ASN A 51 15.64 1.52 9.32
N LEU A 52 14.49 0.89 9.06
CA LEU A 52 13.40 1.50 8.31
C LEU A 52 12.17 1.75 9.18
N LYS A 53 11.71 2.98 9.14
CA LYS A 53 10.46 3.41 9.77
C LYS A 53 9.44 3.72 8.70
N TYR A 54 8.30 3.04 8.76
CA TYR A 54 7.18 3.22 7.86
C TYR A 54 6.05 3.93 8.60
N THR A 55 5.47 4.94 7.98
CA THR A 55 4.29 5.64 8.50
C THR A 55 3.35 6.01 7.38
N ILE A 56 2.05 5.83 7.61
CA ILE A 56 1.00 6.38 6.76
C ILE A 56 0.18 7.36 7.61
N TYR A 57 -0.01 8.55 7.09
CA TYR A 57 -0.84 9.59 7.72
C TYR A 57 -2.14 9.72 6.95
N ASP A 58 -3.28 9.71 7.65
CA ASP A 58 -4.61 9.90 7.04
C ASP A 58 -5.61 10.40 8.07
N GLU A 59 -6.73 11.01 7.60
CA GLU A 59 -7.85 11.50 8.39
C GLU A 59 -9.09 10.62 8.15
N ASN A 60 -8.98 9.31 8.39
CA ASN A 60 -10.00 8.32 8.05
C ASN A 60 -10.44 7.42 9.21
N GLY A 61 -10.18 7.83 10.44
CA GLY A 61 -10.50 7.03 11.63
C GLY A 61 -11.93 7.18 12.13
N TYR A 62 -12.65 8.26 11.74
CA TYR A 62 -14.00 8.51 12.24
C TYR A 62 -15.02 8.35 11.10
N MET A 63 -15.86 7.35 11.26
CA MET A 63 -16.79 6.91 10.21
C MET A 63 -18.23 6.95 10.70
N ASN A 64 -19.12 7.42 9.85
CA ASN A 64 -20.54 7.44 10.09
C ASN A 64 -21.17 6.06 9.78
N TYR A 65 -22.44 5.87 10.16
CA TYR A 65 -23.20 4.64 9.93
C TYR A 65 -23.41 4.29 8.44
N ASP A 66 -23.34 5.28 7.56
CA ASP A 66 -23.45 5.12 6.10
C ASP A 66 -22.09 4.94 5.40
N ASN A 67 -21.01 4.71 6.16
CA ASN A 67 -19.64 4.62 5.73
C ASN A 67 -19.05 5.90 5.12
N SER A 68 -19.69 7.05 5.30
CA SER A 68 -19.06 8.34 5.04
C SER A 68 -18.06 8.70 6.12
N LEU A 69 -16.96 9.37 5.76
CA LEU A 69 -16.01 9.87 6.74
C LEU A 69 -16.53 11.15 7.40
N LEU A 70 -16.40 11.21 8.70
CA LEU A 70 -16.60 12.41 9.48
C LEU A 70 -15.26 13.14 9.67
N PRO A 71 -15.27 14.44 9.98
CA PRO A 71 -14.03 15.17 10.30
C PRO A 71 -13.28 14.50 11.46
N ASP A 72 -12.00 14.25 11.26
CA ASP A 72 -11.14 13.58 12.22
C ASP A 72 -9.79 14.27 12.28
N ASN A 73 -9.00 13.92 13.31
CA ASN A 73 -7.62 14.32 13.41
C ASN A 73 -6.74 13.41 12.54
N MET A 74 -5.56 13.91 12.18
CA MET A 74 -4.56 13.12 11.48
C MET A 74 -4.14 11.90 12.30
N LEU A 75 -4.40 10.72 11.78
CA LEU A 75 -3.94 9.46 12.33
C LEU A 75 -2.56 9.08 11.80
N THR A 76 -1.85 8.30 12.57
CA THR A 76 -0.56 7.72 12.17
C THR A 76 -0.64 6.21 12.22
N TYR A 77 -0.68 5.59 11.06
CA TYR A 77 -0.61 4.14 10.93
C TYR A 77 0.84 3.68 10.92
N LYS A 78 1.09 2.59 11.62
CA LYS A 78 2.41 1.95 11.71
C LYS A 78 2.28 0.47 11.36
N PRO A 79 3.36 -0.18 10.93
CA PRO A 79 3.35 -1.62 10.67
C PRO A 79 2.94 -2.41 11.92
N PHE A 80 2.09 -3.42 11.72
CA PHE A 80 1.83 -4.44 12.74
C PHE A 80 2.80 -5.62 12.61
N ALA A 81 3.45 -5.77 11.43
CA ALA A 81 4.51 -6.75 11.21
C ALA A 81 5.60 -6.17 10.31
N THR A 82 6.86 -6.56 10.57
CA THR A 82 8.00 -6.27 9.70
C THR A 82 8.87 -7.50 9.56
N GLU A 83 9.31 -7.79 8.34
CA GLU A 83 10.10 -8.96 8.00
C GLU A 83 11.32 -8.58 7.15
N GLN A 84 12.35 -9.42 7.19
CA GLN A 84 13.53 -9.32 6.34
C GLN A 84 13.59 -10.59 5.50
N GLU A 85 13.52 -10.45 4.18
CA GLU A 85 13.47 -11.57 3.26
C GLU A 85 14.30 -11.29 2.01
N TYR A 86 14.37 -12.28 1.13
CA TYR A 86 14.83 -12.11 -0.24
C TYR A 86 13.63 -12.20 -1.16
N ILE A 87 13.52 -11.29 -2.11
CA ILE A 87 12.47 -11.31 -3.11
C ILE A 87 13.05 -11.47 -4.52
N THR A 88 12.33 -12.16 -5.38
CA THR A 88 12.59 -12.17 -6.82
C THR A 88 11.76 -11.10 -7.52
N SER A 89 12.32 -10.38 -8.46
CA SER A 89 11.58 -9.39 -9.22
C SER A 89 12.09 -9.27 -10.65
N ARG A 90 11.16 -9.43 -11.59
CA ARG A 90 11.43 -9.19 -13.02
C ARG A 90 11.55 -7.69 -13.38
N ALA A 91 11.37 -6.81 -12.40
CA ALA A 91 11.39 -5.37 -12.64
C ALA A 91 12.78 -4.85 -13.06
N PHE A 92 13.86 -5.54 -12.69
CA PHE A 92 15.24 -5.13 -12.98
C PHE A 92 15.96 -6.01 -13.99
N THR A 93 15.68 -7.32 -13.97
CA THR A 93 16.32 -8.27 -14.89
C THR A 93 15.25 -9.14 -15.54
N GLN A 94 15.50 -9.59 -16.77
CA GLN A 94 14.72 -10.66 -17.39
C GLN A 94 15.02 -12.03 -16.75
N ASP A 95 16.07 -12.08 -15.94
CA ASP A 95 16.47 -13.24 -15.17
C ASP A 95 15.54 -13.40 -13.97
N THR A 96 14.84 -14.52 -13.93
CA THR A 96 13.86 -14.85 -12.88
C THR A 96 14.51 -15.33 -11.58
N ASP A 97 15.82 -15.58 -11.59
CA ASP A 97 16.55 -16.18 -10.48
C ASP A 97 17.31 -15.14 -9.63
N SER A 98 17.26 -13.86 -10.02
CA SER A 98 17.88 -12.80 -9.22
C SER A 98 17.08 -12.52 -7.96
N GLU A 99 17.71 -12.72 -6.81
CA GLU A 99 17.17 -12.45 -5.49
C GLU A 99 17.70 -11.11 -4.95
N TYR A 100 16.80 -10.30 -4.38
CA TYR A 100 17.12 -9.02 -3.79
C TYR A 100 16.80 -9.04 -2.29
N PRO A 101 17.73 -8.61 -1.41
CA PRO A 101 17.42 -8.43 -0.01
C PRO A 101 16.30 -7.38 0.13
N ALA A 102 15.29 -7.69 0.91
CA ALA A 102 14.11 -6.86 1.06
C ALA A 102 13.68 -6.74 2.53
N ALA A 103 13.26 -5.54 2.90
CA ALA A 103 12.55 -5.26 4.14
C ALA A 103 11.08 -5.07 3.82
N ILE A 104 10.22 -5.84 4.48
CA ILE A 104 8.79 -5.89 4.25
C ILE A 104 8.07 -5.33 5.48
N ALA A 105 7.07 -4.50 5.25
CA ALA A 105 6.20 -3.96 6.28
C ALA A 105 4.73 -4.19 5.90
N GLU A 106 3.96 -4.70 6.86
CA GLU A 106 2.51 -4.90 6.73
C GLU A 106 1.78 -3.88 7.59
N LEU A 107 0.91 -3.09 6.98
CA LEU A 107 0.08 -2.09 7.64
C LEU A 107 -1.40 -2.39 7.40
N SER A 108 -2.23 -2.10 8.40
CA SER A 108 -3.68 -2.03 8.22
C SER A 108 -4.11 -0.59 8.43
N VAL A 109 -4.78 -0.01 7.45
CA VAL A 109 -5.26 1.37 7.45
C VAL A 109 -6.79 1.40 7.36
N GLY A 110 -7.42 2.51 7.74
CA GLY A 110 -8.84 2.74 7.50
C GLY A 110 -9.16 2.78 6.01
N ARG A 111 -10.46 2.83 5.69
CA ARG A 111 -10.95 2.91 4.31
C ARG A 111 -10.29 4.05 3.55
N LEU A 112 -9.73 3.74 2.39
CA LEU A 112 -9.14 4.73 1.50
C LEU A 112 -10.25 5.48 0.75
N MET A 113 -10.22 6.81 0.79
CA MET A 113 -11.22 7.67 0.17
C MET A 113 -10.59 8.54 -0.91
N LYS A 114 -11.27 8.65 -2.06
CA LYS A 114 -10.78 9.40 -3.24
C LYS A 114 -10.55 10.89 -2.99
N ASP A 115 -11.20 11.46 -2.00
CA ASP A 115 -11.15 12.88 -1.60
C ASP A 115 -10.18 13.14 -0.44
N LYS A 116 -9.52 12.09 0.06
CA LYS A 116 -8.47 12.16 1.08
C LYS A 116 -7.09 12.00 0.46
N LYS A 117 -6.08 12.32 1.24
CA LYS A 117 -4.68 12.23 0.82
C LYS A 117 -3.86 11.47 1.85
N PRO A 118 -4.02 10.14 1.93
CA PRO A 118 -3.14 9.34 2.78
C PRO A 118 -1.70 9.43 2.29
N GLU A 119 -0.79 9.83 3.19
CA GLU A 119 0.61 10.09 2.87
C GLU A 119 1.53 9.00 3.44
N LEU A 120 2.18 8.26 2.53
CA LEU A 120 3.20 7.28 2.90
C LEU A 120 4.56 7.96 3.09
N ASN A 121 5.23 7.64 4.18
CA ASN A 121 6.59 8.04 4.47
C ASN A 121 7.44 6.83 4.86
N ILE A 122 8.64 6.74 4.30
CA ILE A 122 9.64 5.73 4.65
C ILE A 122 10.93 6.46 5.00
N THR A 123 11.43 6.27 6.20
CA THR A 123 12.62 6.96 6.71
C THR A 123 13.66 5.94 7.14
N ASN A 124 14.89 6.13 6.74
CA ASN A 124 16.03 5.41 7.30
C ASN A 124 16.35 6.04 8.68
N THR A 125 16.15 5.27 9.76
CA THR A 125 16.33 5.76 11.13
C THR A 125 17.78 5.91 11.52
N GLU A 126 18.71 5.25 10.84
CA GLU A 126 20.15 5.33 11.08
C GLU A 126 20.73 6.63 10.54
N THR A 127 20.29 7.06 9.36
CA THR A 127 20.80 8.27 8.69
C THR A 127 19.88 9.47 8.85
N GLY A 128 18.61 9.26 9.20
CA GLY A 128 17.57 10.28 9.19
C GLY A 128 17.05 10.61 7.77
N GLU A 129 17.55 9.94 6.74
CA GLU A 129 17.19 10.18 5.35
C GLU A 129 15.79 9.65 5.06
N GLN A 130 14.98 10.45 4.36
CA GLN A 130 13.66 10.04 3.89
C GLN A 130 13.79 9.39 2.50
N LEU A 131 13.57 8.08 2.44
CA LEU A 131 13.53 7.33 1.19
C LEU A 131 12.27 7.67 0.38
N ILE A 132 11.15 7.80 1.07
CA ILE A 132 9.86 8.22 0.53
C ILE A 132 9.32 9.31 1.44
N LYS A 133 8.92 10.42 0.85
CA LYS A 133 8.38 11.59 1.57
C LYS A 133 7.01 11.97 1.04
N ASN A 134 6.00 11.91 1.90
CA ASN A 134 4.64 12.38 1.64
C ASN A 134 4.05 11.84 0.31
N LEU A 135 4.30 10.57 0.00
CA LEU A 135 3.74 9.94 -1.18
C LEU A 135 2.22 9.88 -1.06
N ASP A 136 1.52 10.58 -1.94
CA ASP A 136 0.06 10.54 -2.04
C ASP A 136 -0.39 9.18 -2.56
N MET A 137 -0.88 8.34 -1.65
CA MET A 137 -1.26 6.97 -1.98
C MET A 137 -2.45 6.91 -2.94
N ILE A 138 -3.44 7.81 -2.81
CA ILE A 138 -4.61 7.80 -3.70
C ILE A 138 -4.19 8.13 -5.13
N LYS A 139 -3.36 9.16 -5.30
CA LYS A 139 -2.83 9.51 -6.61
C LYS A 139 -2.02 8.36 -7.21
N TYR A 140 -1.21 7.71 -6.40
CA TYR A 140 -0.38 6.59 -6.80
C TYR A 140 -1.22 5.36 -7.21
N LEU A 141 -2.24 5.01 -6.41
CA LEU A 141 -3.17 3.93 -6.72
C LEU A 141 -4.07 4.23 -7.93
N ASN A 142 -4.41 5.50 -8.17
CA ASN A 142 -5.19 5.90 -9.34
C ASN A 142 -4.44 5.69 -10.66
N MET A 143 -3.11 5.76 -10.67
CA MET A 143 -2.32 5.41 -11.87
C MET A 143 -2.57 3.97 -12.30
N LEU A 144 -2.64 3.04 -11.33
CA LEU A 144 -2.99 1.64 -11.57
C LEU A 144 -4.39 1.47 -12.14
N LYS A 145 -5.37 2.15 -11.53
CA LYS A 145 -6.75 2.11 -11.98
C LYS A 145 -6.86 2.52 -13.44
N GLN A 146 -6.15 3.56 -13.84
CA GLN A 146 -6.20 4.09 -15.21
C GLN A 146 -5.67 3.11 -16.26
N GLU A 147 -4.77 2.23 -15.92
CA GLU A 147 -4.29 1.22 -16.87
C GLU A 147 -5.26 0.04 -17.06
N HIS A 148 -5.85 -0.45 -15.96
CA HIS A 148 -6.60 -1.70 -15.97
C HIS A 148 -8.11 -1.54 -15.81
N TYR A 149 -8.58 -0.43 -15.21
CA TYR A 149 -9.98 -0.20 -14.86
C TYR A 149 -10.43 1.21 -15.28
N LYS A 150 -10.18 1.58 -16.55
CA LYS A 150 -10.42 2.95 -17.06
C LYS A 150 -11.85 3.44 -16.81
N ASP A 151 -12.83 2.57 -17.00
CA ASP A 151 -14.25 2.90 -16.93
C ASP A 151 -14.84 2.82 -15.50
N MET A 152 -14.05 2.38 -14.52
CA MET A 152 -14.49 2.27 -13.13
C MET A 152 -14.29 3.60 -12.41
N GLU A 153 -15.24 4.00 -11.57
CA GLU A 153 -15.07 5.15 -10.69
C GLU A 153 -13.95 4.89 -9.64
N LEU A 154 -13.20 5.93 -9.27
CA LEU A 154 -12.05 5.77 -8.38
C LEU A 154 -12.45 5.22 -7.01
N GLN A 155 -13.57 5.70 -6.42
CA GLN A 155 -14.00 5.18 -5.13
C GLN A 155 -14.46 3.73 -5.22
N GLU A 156 -15.13 3.36 -6.31
CA GLU A 156 -15.53 1.97 -6.54
C GLU A 156 -14.31 1.04 -6.62
N TYR A 157 -13.25 1.49 -7.29
CA TYR A 157 -11.99 0.76 -7.35
C TYR A 157 -11.35 0.60 -5.96
N LEU A 158 -11.26 1.68 -5.18
CA LEU A 158 -10.71 1.65 -3.82
C LEU A 158 -11.54 0.76 -2.86
N ASP A 159 -12.84 0.65 -3.08
CA ASP A 159 -13.73 -0.18 -2.26
C ASP A 159 -13.68 -1.67 -2.65
N ARG A 160 -13.35 -1.98 -3.90
CA ARG A 160 -13.18 -3.37 -4.38
C ARG A 160 -11.87 -3.98 -3.93
N GLU A 161 -10.81 -3.21 -3.99
CA GLU A 161 -9.47 -3.67 -3.63
C GLU A 161 -9.24 -3.47 -2.14
N ASP A 162 -8.69 -4.49 -1.50
CA ASP A 162 -8.43 -4.46 -0.06
C ASP A 162 -6.98 -4.71 0.30
N ARG A 163 -6.17 -5.12 -0.67
CA ARG A 163 -4.76 -5.44 -0.51
C ARG A 163 -3.94 -4.78 -1.60
N TYR A 164 -3.03 -3.93 -1.16
CA TYR A 164 -2.10 -3.25 -2.05
C TYR A 164 -0.68 -3.63 -1.68
N SER A 165 0.14 -3.92 -2.67
CA SER A 165 1.58 -4.15 -2.48
C SER A 165 2.36 -3.10 -3.27
N MET A 166 3.23 -2.40 -2.58
CA MET A 166 4.12 -1.39 -3.15
C MET A 166 5.57 -1.83 -2.95
N ILE A 167 6.33 -1.90 -4.03
CA ILE A 167 7.73 -2.30 -3.99
C ILE A 167 8.58 -1.09 -4.40
N PHE A 168 9.45 -0.67 -3.52
CA PHE A 168 10.42 0.40 -3.75
C PHE A 168 11.80 -0.20 -3.86
N PHE A 169 12.48 0.06 -4.96
CA PHE A 169 13.84 -0.41 -5.17
C PHE A 169 14.83 0.72 -4.85
N VAL A 170 15.80 0.40 -4.05
CA VAL A 170 16.89 1.29 -3.66
C VAL A 170 18.23 0.72 -4.14
N ASP A 171 19.19 1.60 -4.38
CA ASP A 171 20.56 1.21 -4.75
C ASP A 171 21.40 0.78 -3.53
N GLU A 172 22.68 0.53 -3.75
CA GLU A 172 23.66 0.20 -2.71
C GLU A 172 23.91 1.32 -1.69
N ASN A 173 23.46 2.54 -1.99
CA ASN A 173 23.53 3.71 -1.11
C ASN A 173 22.21 4.03 -0.42
N MET A 174 21.16 3.19 -0.63
CA MET A 174 19.80 3.41 -0.18
C MET A 174 19.07 4.56 -0.90
N ALA A 175 19.52 4.99 -2.07
CA ALA A 175 18.80 5.95 -2.89
C ALA A 175 17.69 5.24 -3.69
N LEU A 176 16.52 5.86 -3.80
CA LEU A 176 15.40 5.30 -4.56
C LEU A 176 15.72 5.28 -6.05
N ILE A 177 15.60 4.09 -6.67
CA ILE A 177 15.84 3.89 -8.10
C ILE A 177 14.52 3.77 -8.86
N LYS A 178 13.57 3.01 -8.30
CA LYS A 178 12.34 2.59 -8.99
C LYS A 178 11.27 2.18 -8.00
N SER A 179 10.02 2.37 -8.38
CA SER A 179 8.90 1.74 -7.66
C SER A 179 8.06 0.87 -8.58
N VAL A 180 7.43 -0.11 -7.98
CA VAL A 180 6.53 -1.05 -8.62
C VAL A 180 5.31 -1.20 -7.72
N ILE A 181 4.13 -1.16 -8.32
CA ILE A 181 2.90 -1.45 -7.61
C ILE A 181 2.37 -2.79 -8.08
N GLN A 182 1.94 -3.61 -7.14
CA GLN A 182 1.30 -4.88 -7.44
C GLN A 182 -0.05 -4.95 -6.74
N ILE A 183 -1.08 -5.31 -7.50
CA ILE A 183 -2.42 -5.58 -6.99
C ILE A 183 -2.92 -6.86 -7.63
N ASN A 184 -3.34 -7.83 -6.80
CA ASN A 184 -3.93 -9.09 -7.25
C ASN A 184 -3.16 -9.78 -8.39
N GLY A 185 -1.81 -9.69 -8.38
CA GLY A 185 -0.95 -10.28 -9.41
C GLY A 185 -0.65 -9.38 -10.61
N TRP A 186 -1.27 -8.21 -10.72
CA TRP A 186 -0.94 -7.19 -11.72
C TRP A 186 0.24 -6.35 -11.26
N VAL A 187 1.19 -6.11 -12.16
CA VAL A 187 2.44 -5.38 -11.87
C VAL A 187 2.55 -4.19 -12.80
N ILE A 188 2.66 -2.99 -12.23
CA ILE A 188 2.98 -1.77 -12.98
C ILE A 188 4.33 -1.25 -12.51
N GLN A 189 5.17 -0.95 -13.48
CA GLN A 189 6.49 -0.36 -13.26
C GLN A 189 6.41 1.14 -13.52
N LEU A 190 6.75 1.94 -12.53
CA LEU A 190 6.85 3.38 -12.67
C LEU A 190 8.34 3.73 -12.80
N ASN A 191 8.76 4.19 -13.98
CA ASN A 191 10.16 4.44 -14.29
C ASN A 191 10.59 5.90 -14.07
N ASP A 192 9.65 6.84 -13.98
CA ASP A 192 9.93 8.26 -13.82
C ASP A 192 9.21 8.81 -12.59
N PHE A 193 9.99 9.29 -11.64
CA PHE A 193 9.49 9.97 -10.45
C PHE A 193 9.72 11.47 -10.56
N GLU A 194 8.65 12.21 -10.80
CA GLU A 194 8.47 13.50 -10.16
C GLU A 194 7.67 13.25 -8.87
N LEU A 195 8.37 13.04 -7.78
CA LEU A 195 7.85 13.01 -6.41
C LEU A 195 7.78 14.42 -5.85
#